data_f440d50996d5f3679168d24ce495f2c7
#
_entry.id   f440d50996d5f3679168d24ce495f2c7
#
_cell.length_a   1.000
_cell.length_b   1.000
_cell.length_c   1.000
_cell.angle_alpha   90.00
_cell.angle_beta   90.00
_cell.angle_gamma   90.00
#
_symmetry.space_group_name_H-M   'P 1'
#
loop_
_entity.id
_entity.type
_entity.pdbx_description
1 polymer ?
#
loop_
_entity_poly.entity_id
_entity_poly.type
_entity_poly.pdbx_seq_one_letter_code
_entity_poly.pdbx_strand_id
1 'polypeptide(L)'
;MKKLLSATLLGAALLAGTAQAQDETVRLAVDIPYEPMEYRLPSGELTGFDIELGNALCAEIGIDCEWVVQGWDGIIPGLLSRKYDAIMSSMTINDQRRQQVLFSDPYFTPPSAWFVPASSDIRTPAKETLEGKSIGVQRGTLQDNYATDMYGDVANVKRYSTAGDMVLDMESDRLDIVFLDFPVGKSTLLDSEEGNYKVVGGMITEPKKYFGDGFGIAFRQRDEDLAQQFNDALATLKENGTYDEIFEKYFGNKKQ
;
A
#
# COMPACT_ATOMS: atom_id res chain seq x y z
N MET A 1 52.88 -37.51 -62.47
CA MET A 1 51.54 -37.68 -61.86
C MET A 1 51.68 -37.51 -60.36
N LYS A 2 51.45 -36.33 -59.85
CA LYS A 2 51.46 -36.04 -58.40
C LYS A 2 50.08 -35.49 -58.04
N LYS A 3 49.36 -36.21 -57.16
CA LYS A 3 48.04 -35.82 -56.68
C LYS A 3 48.25 -34.92 -55.41
N LEU A 4 47.78 -33.70 -55.48
CA LEU A 4 47.66 -32.80 -54.34
C LEU A 4 46.34 -33.11 -53.62
N LEU A 5 46.43 -33.49 -52.33
CA LEU A 5 45.28 -33.52 -51.44
C LEU A 5 45.16 -32.15 -50.75
N SER A 6 44.07 -31.46 -51.02
CA SER A 6 43.71 -30.25 -50.26
C SER A 6 42.89 -30.66 -49.03
N ALA A 7 43.38 -30.40 -47.84
CA ALA A 7 42.67 -30.58 -46.57
C ALA A 7 41.93 -29.28 -46.25
N THR A 8 40.60 -29.32 -46.25
CA THR A 8 39.73 -28.21 -45.85
C THR A 8 39.49 -28.32 -44.33
N LEU A 9 40.07 -27.41 -43.54
CA LEU A 9 39.74 -27.24 -42.15
C LEU A 9 38.44 -26.46 -42.01
N LEU A 10 37.38 -27.14 -41.54
CA LEU A 10 36.13 -26.53 -41.13
C LEU A 10 36.29 -25.98 -39.69
N GLY A 11 36.45 -24.67 -39.55
CA GLY A 11 36.43 -23.98 -38.27
C GLY A 11 35.00 -23.86 -37.75
N ALA A 12 34.64 -24.63 -36.71
CA ALA A 12 33.39 -24.44 -35.97
C ALA A 12 33.55 -23.24 -35.05
N ALA A 13 33.00 -22.10 -35.44
CA ALA A 13 32.84 -20.94 -34.54
C ALA A 13 31.72 -21.24 -33.52
N LEU A 14 32.10 -21.51 -32.30
CA LEU A 14 31.21 -21.53 -31.14
C LEU A 14 30.72 -20.09 -30.89
N LEU A 15 29.54 -19.78 -31.35
CA LEU A 15 28.79 -18.60 -30.90
C LEU A 15 28.34 -18.89 -29.48
N ALA A 16 29.16 -18.47 -28.49
CA ALA A 16 28.71 -18.30 -27.12
C ALA A 16 27.70 -17.14 -27.12
N GLY A 17 26.41 -17.47 -27.24
CA GLY A 17 25.34 -16.52 -27.01
C GLY A 17 25.45 -16.09 -25.52
N THR A 18 25.87 -14.86 -25.30
CA THR A 18 25.65 -14.19 -23.99
C THR A 18 24.13 -14.09 -23.86
N ALA A 19 23.56 -14.94 -23.02
CA ALA A 19 22.20 -14.71 -22.52
C ALA A 19 22.28 -13.36 -21.80
N GLN A 20 21.82 -12.29 -22.47
CA GLN A 20 21.51 -11.05 -21.82
C GLN A 20 20.38 -11.41 -20.86
N ALA A 21 20.66 -11.43 -19.54
CA ALA A 21 19.62 -11.33 -18.55
C ALA A 21 18.87 -10.03 -18.91
N GLN A 22 17.67 -10.17 -19.38
CA GLN A 22 16.77 -9.05 -19.56
C GLN A 22 16.50 -8.60 -18.12
N ASP A 23 16.98 -7.41 -17.73
CA ASP A 23 16.64 -6.80 -16.46
C ASP A 23 15.11 -6.74 -16.41
N GLU A 24 14.51 -7.66 -15.64
CA GLU A 24 13.06 -7.81 -15.58
C GLU A 24 12.56 -6.68 -14.68
N THR A 25 12.04 -5.61 -15.29
CA THR A 25 11.45 -4.50 -14.57
C THR A 25 10.12 -4.93 -13.98
N VAL A 26 10.00 -4.89 -12.64
CA VAL A 26 8.76 -5.16 -11.92
C VAL A 26 8.01 -3.86 -11.69
N ARG A 27 6.76 -3.81 -12.14
CA ARG A 27 5.89 -2.64 -11.98
C ARG A 27 5.09 -2.78 -10.69
N LEU A 28 5.26 -1.82 -9.79
CA LEU A 28 4.58 -1.73 -8.49
C LEU A 28 3.47 -0.68 -8.56
N ALA A 29 2.22 -1.08 -8.33
CA ALA A 29 1.11 -0.14 -8.30
C ALA A 29 0.93 0.51 -6.94
N VAL A 30 0.58 1.79 -6.94
CA VAL A 30 0.37 2.61 -5.76
C VAL A 30 -0.79 3.59 -5.94
N ASP A 31 -1.63 3.76 -4.92
CA ASP A 31 -2.69 4.78 -4.87
C ASP A 31 -2.22 5.98 -4.04
N ILE A 32 -2.27 7.16 -4.60
CA ILE A 32 -1.82 8.40 -3.93
C ILE A 32 -2.90 9.50 -4.03
N PRO A 33 -2.91 10.45 -3.06
CA PRO A 33 -2.06 10.57 -1.88
C PRO A 33 -2.58 9.75 -0.68
N TYR A 34 -1.65 9.13 0.06
CA TYR A 34 -1.91 8.40 1.31
C TYR A 34 -0.75 8.60 2.31
N GLU A 35 -0.43 9.85 2.63
CA GLU A 35 0.70 10.24 3.48
C GLU A 35 0.53 9.70 4.92
N PRO A 36 1.59 9.17 5.57
CA PRO A 36 3.01 9.11 5.16
C PRO A 36 3.40 7.84 4.40
N MET A 37 2.43 7.03 3.96
CA MET A 37 2.70 5.74 3.33
C MET A 37 3.18 5.90 1.89
N GLU A 38 2.40 6.61 1.05
CA GLU A 38 2.68 6.87 -0.35
C GLU A 38 2.08 8.22 -0.78
N TYR A 39 2.93 9.09 -1.29
CA TYR A 39 2.51 10.41 -1.73
C TYR A 39 3.53 11.03 -2.69
N ARG A 40 3.21 12.22 -3.19
CA ARG A 40 4.07 12.94 -4.14
C ARG A 40 4.59 14.22 -3.52
N LEU A 41 5.90 14.42 -3.57
CA LEU A 41 6.52 15.68 -3.19
C LEU A 41 6.13 16.81 -4.18
N PRO A 42 6.28 18.09 -3.80
CA PRO A 42 6.11 19.20 -4.73
C PRO A 42 7.03 19.12 -5.97
N SER A 43 8.15 18.42 -5.88
CA SER A 43 9.05 18.11 -7.01
C SER A 43 8.43 17.18 -8.05
N GLY A 44 7.34 16.48 -7.71
CA GLY A 44 6.73 15.46 -8.52
C GLY A 44 7.24 14.04 -8.22
N GLU A 45 8.24 13.88 -7.37
CA GLU A 45 8.80 12.60 -6.96
C GLU A 45 7.85 11.85 -6.02
N LEU A 46 7.75 10.52 -6.19
CA LEU A 46 7.04 9.65 -5.25
C LEU A 46 7.90 9.36 -4.03
N THR A 47 7.30 9.41 -2.86
CA THR A 47 7.93 9.14 -1.57
C THR A 47 6.91 8.55 -0.59
N GLY A 48 7.38 8.14 0.58
CA GLY A 48 6.58 7.55 1.63
C GLY A 48 7.14 6.20 2.06
N PHE A 49 6.59 5.67 3.15
CA PHE A 49 7.06 4.41 3.72
C PHE A 49 6.99 3.24 2.72
N ASP A 50 5.86 3.08 2.01
CA ASP A 50 5.68 2.03 1.02
C ASP A 50 6.63 2.19 -0.17
N ILE A 51 6.85 3.43 -0.62
CA ILE A 51 7.76 3.72 -1.73
C ILE A 51 9.21 3.37 -1.38
N GLU A 52 9.69 3.83 -0.21
CA GLU A 52 11.07 3.59 0.20
C GLU A 52 11.31 2.11 0.54
N LEU A 53 10.36 1.47 1.23
CA LEU A 53 10.46 0.03 1.51
C LEU A 53 10.42 -0.78 0.21
N GLY A 54 9.53 -0.44 -0.73
CA GLY A 54 9.45 -1.11 -2.03
C GLY A 54 10.74 -0.97 -2.84
N ASN A 55 11.33 0.23 -2.88
CA ASN A 55 12.63 0.46 -3.54
C ASN A 55 13.74 -0.36 -2.88
N ALA A 56 13.75 -0.45 -1.54
CA ALA A 56 14.74 -1.26 -0.80
C ALA A 56 14.56 -2.76 -1.06
N LEU A 57 13.31 -3.25 -1.14
CA LEU A 57 13.00 -4.64 -1.49
C LEU A 57 13.50 -4.97 -2.90
N CYS A 58 13.23 -4.12 -3.89
CA CYS A 58 13.69 -4.32 -5.25
C CYS A 58 15.21 -4.34 -5.35
N ALA A 59 15.89 -3.44 -4.63
CA ALA A 59 17.35 -3.40 -4.57
C ALA A 59 17.95 -4.67 -3.94
N GLU A 60 17.31 -5.20 -2.88
CA GLU A 60 17.72 -6.45 -2.22
C GLU A 60 17.55 -7.67 -3.14
N ILE A 61 16.46 -7.73 -3.90
CA ILE A 61 16.22 -8.79 -4.91
C ILE A 61 17.19 -8.64 -6.09
N GLY A 62 17.68 -7.44 -6.38
CA GLY A 62 18.53 -7.14 -7.53
C GLY A 62 17.73 -6.97 -8.83
N ILE A 63 16.52 -6.44 -8.76
CA ILE A 63 15.62 -6.15 -9.89
C ILE A 63 15.35 -4.65 -9.99
N ASP A 64 15.04 -4.19 -11.21
CA ASP A 64 14.54 -2.83 -11.41
C ASP A 64 13.05 -2.76 -11.11
N CYS A 65 12.61 -1.72 -10.38
CA CYS A 65 11.21 -1.48 -10.10
C CYS A 65 10.74 -0.14 -10.65
N GLU A 66 9.51 -0.13 -11.18
CA GLU A 66 8.84 1.07 -11.69
C GLU A 66 7.51 1.26 -10.95
N TRP A 67 7.25 2.47 -10.45
CA TRP A 67 6.00 2.79 -9.78
C TRP A 67 4.93 3.23 -10.76
N VAL A 68 3.76 2.60 -10.67
CA VAL A 68 2.57 2.91 -11.47
C VAL A 68 1.49 3.48 -10.58
N VAL A 69 1.15 4.75 -10.76
CA VAL A 69 0.03 5.37 -10.01
C VAL A 69 -1.29 4.87 -10.57
N GLN A 70 -2.10 4.30 -9.70
CA GLN A 70 -3.40 3.71 -10.03
C GLN A 70 -4.37 3.99 -8.89
N GLY A 71 -5.53 4.60 -9.18
CA GLY A 71 -6.56 4.82 -8.16
C GLY A 71 -7.07 3.51 -7.55
N TRP A 72 -7.40 3.58 -6.24
CA TRP A 72 -7.76 2.42 -5.41
C TRP A 72 -8.85 1.53 -6.00
N ASP A 73 -9.92 2.11 -6.52
CA ASP A 73 -11.07 1.37 -7.09
C ASP A 73 -10.66 0.39 -8.22
N GLY A 74 -9.57 0.72 -8.93
CA GLY A 74 -9.07 -0.06 -10.06
C GLY A 74 -7.81 -0.88 -9.76
N ILE A 75 -7.30 -0.86 -8.53
CA ILE A 75 -5.95 -1.37 -8.26
C ILE A 75 -5.87 -2.90 -8.34
N ILE A 76 -6.81 -3.66 -7.78
CA ILE A 76 -6.84 -5.13 -7.94
C ILE A 76 -7.21 -5.53 -9.38
N PRO A 77 -8.27 -4.98 -10.01
CA PRO A 77 -8.55 -5.22 -11.42
C PRO A 77 -7.37 -4.94 -12.36
N GLY A 78 -6.60 -3.88 -12.09
CA GLY A 78 -5.39 -3.54 -12.85
C GLY A 78 -4.31 -4.62 -12.76
N LEU A 79 -4.05 -5.15 -11.55
CA LEU A 79 -3.13 -6.27 -11.33
C LEU A 79 -3.55 -7.52 -12.11
N LEU A 80 -4.84 -7.88 -12.01
CA LEU A 80 -5.38 -9.05 -12.70
C LEU A 80 -5.33 -8.89 -14.23
N SER A 81 -5.44 -7.65 -14.72
CA SER A 81 -5.32 -7.30 -16.15
C SER A 81 -3.87 -7.08 -16.60
N ARG A 82 -2.86 -7.32 -15.76
CA ARG A 82 -1.43 -7.20 -16.06
C ARG A 82 -0.97 -5.78 -16.40
N LYS A 83 -1.62 -4.75 -15.86
CA LYS A 83 -1.13 -3.37 -16.00
C LYS A 83 0.15 -3.14 -15.20
N TYR A 84 0.34 -3.90 -14.14
CA TYR A 84 1.52 -3.95 -13.26
C TYR A 84 1.65 -5.36 -12.68
N ASP A 85 2.70 -5.60 -11.93
CA ASP A 85 3.10 -6.95 -11.53
C ASP A 85 2.85 -7.22 -10.04
N ALA A 86 2.84 -6.16 -9.23
CA ALA A 86 2.42 -6.21 -7.83
C ALA A 86 1.72 -4.91 -7.40
N ILE A 87 1.07 -4.94 -6.25
CA ILE A 87 0.49 -3.76 -5.58
C ILE A 87 1.19 -3.60 -4.24
N MET A 88 1.81 -2.45 -4.02
CA MET A 88 2.32 -2.05 -2.72
C MET A 88 1.77 -0.67 -2.39
N SER A 89 0.67 -0.64 -1.64
CA SER A 89 -0.14 0.54 -1.39
C SER A 89 -1.02 0.35 -0.15
N SER A 90 -0.37 0.09 0.98
CA SER A 90 -1.05 -0.05 2.29
C SER A 90 -2.23 -1.03 2.25
N MET A 91 -2.11 -2.09 1.42
CA MET A 91 -3.21 -3.01 1.18
C MET A 91 -3.33 -4.04 2.31
N THR A 92 -4.38 -3.90 3.12
CA THR A 92 -4.68 -4.88 4.18
C THR A 92 -4.94 -6.27 3.63
N ILE A 93 -4.26 -7.25 4.19
CA ILE A 93 -4.44 -8.67 3.95
C ILE A 93 -5.73 -9.11 4.65
N ASN A 94 -6.77 -9.47 3.90
CA ASN A 94 -8.01 -10.03 4.43
C ASN A 94 -8.54 -11.16 3.54
N ASP A 95 -9.49 -11.94 4.07
CA ASP A 95 -10.01 -13.14 3.39
C ASP A 95 -10.68 -12.82 2.04
N GLN A 96 -11.35 -11.67 1.93
CA GLN A 96 -12.00 -11.27 0.67
C GLN A 96 -10.97 -11.02 -0.43
N ARG A 97 -9.87 -10.34 -0.11
CA ARG A 97 -8.79 -10.06 -1.06
C ARG A 97 -7.96 -11.29 -1.38
N ARG A 98 -7.71 -12.17 -0.39
CA ARG A 98 -7.01 -13.46 -0.59
C ARG A 98 -7.72 -14.38 -1.62
N GLN A 99 -9.02 -14.22 -1.83
CA GLN A 99 -9.74 -14.95 -2.88
C GLN A 99 -9.37 -14.49 -4.30
N GLN A 100 -8.81 -13.28 -4.45
CA GLN A 100 -8.51 -12.67 -5.74
C GLN A 100 -7.01 -12.61 -6.02
N VAL A 101 -6.20 -12.37 -4.99
CA VAL A 101 -4.76 -12.12 -5.09
C VAL A 101 -3.98 -12.92 -4.05
N LEU A 102 -2.71 -13.16 -4.34
CA LEU A 102 -1.72 -13.68 -3.40
C LEU A 102 -1.11 -12.52 -2.65
N PHE A 103 -0.78 -12.70 -1.38
CA PHE A 103 -0.09 -11.68 -0.57
C PHE A 103 1.29 -12.15 -0.13
N SER A 104 2.19 -11.20 0.03
CA SER A 104 3.41 -11.38 0.82
C SER A 104 3.08 -11.60 2.30
N ASP A 105 4.10 -11.86 3.09
CA ASP A 105 4.04 -11.68 4.54
C ASP A 105 3.71 -10.22 4.87
N PRO A 106 3.05 -9.94 6.01
CA PRO A 106 2.73 -8.58 6.40
C PRO A 106 3.99 -7.78 6.70
N TYR A 107 4.06 -6.58 6.11
CA TYR A 107 5.18 -5.67 6.35
C TYR A 107 4.87 -4.58 7.39
N PHE A 108 3.60 -4.25 7.62
CA PHE A 108 3.15 -3.28 8.63
C PHE A 108 1.73 -3.60 9.11
N THR A 109 1.43 -3.32 10.39
CA THR A 109 0.11 -3.60 10.96
C THR A 109 -0.38 -2.40 11.76
N PRO A 110 -0.81 -1.31 11.09
CA PRO A 110 -1.35 -0.16 11.79
C PRO A 110 -2.79 -0.40 12.25
N PRO A 111 -3.24 0.23 13.34
CA PRO A 111 -4.67 0.33 13.65
C PRO A 111 -5.35 1.33 12.73
N SER A 112 -6.68 1.22 12.59
CA SER A 112 -7.53 2.30 12.10
C SER A 112 -8.05 3.16 13.24
N ALA A 113 -8.42 4.41 12.95
CA ALA A 113 -8.97 5.32 13.95
C ALA A 113 -10.01 6.28 13.34
N TRP A 114 -10.89 6.76 14.19
CA TRP A 114 -11.87 7.77 13.88
C TRP A 114 -11.34 9.15 14.25
N PHE A 115 -11.43 10.09 13.32
CA PHE A 115 -10.98 11.47 13.50
C PHE A 115 -12.17 12.42 13.37
N VAL A 116 -12.25 13.38 14.30
CA VAL A 116 -13.30 14.41 14.33
C VAL A 116 -12.66 15.79 14.55
N PRO A 117 -13.34 16.90 14.19
CA PRO A 117 -12.92 18.23 14.60
C PRO A 117 -12.78 18.29 16.13
N ALA A 118 -11.80 19.05 16.62
CA ALA A 118 -11.57 19.21 18.08
C ALA A 118 -12.80 19.76 18.80
N SER A 119 -13.60 20.60 18.12
CA SER A 119 -14.87 21.17 18.61
C SER A 119 -16.02 20.16 18.67
N SER A 120 -15.88 18.98 18.03
CA SER A 120 -16.95 17.98 17.93
C SER A 120 -17.35 17.42 19.30
N ASP A 121 -18.65 17.21 19.49
CA ASP A 121 -19.22 16.54 20.67
C ASP A 121 -19.17 15.03 20.60
N ILE A 122 -18.82 14.45 19.45
CA ILE A 122 -18.65 13.02 19.28
C ILE A 122 -17.46 12.56 20.14
N ARG A 123 -17.72 11.64 21.07
CA ARG A 123 -16.69 11.04 21.95
C ARG A 123 -16.41 9.59 21.59
N THR A 124 -17.42 8.91 21.07
CA THR A 124 -17.36 7.49 20.69
C THR A 124 -18.22 7.30 19.44
N PRO A 125 -17.75 6.54 18.44
CA PRO A 125 -18.53 6.24 17.24
C PRO A 125 -19.58 5.15 17.56
N ALA A 126 -20.72 5.59 18.12
CA ALA A 126 -21.87 4.74 18.40
C ALA A 126 -23.04 5.14 17.47
N LYS A 127 -23.99 4.24 17.21
CA LYS A 127 -25.12 4.53 16.32
C LYS A 127 -25.89 5.78 16.76
N GLU A 128 -26.08 5.95 18.05
CA GLU A 128 -26.80 7.08 18.65
C GLU A 128 -26.06 8.41 18.44
N THR A 129 -24.73 8.39 18.46
CA THR A 129 -23.90 9.60 18.28
C THR A 129 -23.66 9.92 16.80
N LEU A 130 -23.81 8.94 15.91
CA LEU A 130 -23.60 9.07 14.48
C LEU A 130 -24.91 9.20 13.68
N GLU A 131 -26.08 9.17 14.33
CA GLU A 131 -27.37 9.36 13.68
C GLU A 131 -27.40 10.70 12.92
N GLY A 132 -27.68 10.63 11.62
CA GLY A 132 -27.72 11.77 10.70
C GLY A 132 -26.37 12.40 10.38
N LYS A 133 -25.24 11.89 10.92
CA LYS A 133 -23.89 12.41 10.69
C LYS A 133 -23.34 11.99 9.34
N SER A 134 -22.42 12.79 8.80
CA SER A 134 -21.67 12.49 7.57
C SER A 134 -20.33 11.83 7.94
N ILE A 135 -20.19 10.55 7.57
CA ILE A 135 -18.96 9.76 7.75
C ILE A 135 -18.18 9.76 6.44
N GLY A 136 -16.94 10.22 6.45
CA GLY A 136 -16.03 10.14 5.31
C GLY A 136 -15.21 8.85 5.33
N VAL A 137 -15.14 8.16 4.18
CA VAL A 137 -14.29 6.99 3.95
C VAL A 137 -13.76 6.99 2.52
N GLN A 138 -12.60 6.39 2.27
CA GLN A 138 -12.17 6.12 0.90
C GLN A 138 -12.92 4.88 0.39
N ARG A 139 -13.47 4.97 -0.82
CA ARG A 139 -14.30 3.92 -1.44
C ARG A 139 -13.53 2.60 -1.57
N GLY A 140 -14.19 1.49 -1.22
CA GLY A 140 -13.67 0.13 -1.39
C GLY A 140 -12.55 -0.25 -0.41
N THR A 141 -12.30 0.58 0.60
CA THR A 141 -11.39 0.25 1.69
C THR A 141 -12.08 -0.62 2.76
N LEU A 142 -11.29 -1.14 3.69
CA LEU A 142 -11.85 -1.83 4.85
C LEU A 142 -12.67 -0.88 5.74
N GLN A 143 -12.26 0.38 5.80
CA GLN A 143 -12.96 1.42 6.56
C GLN A 143 -14.34 1.73 5.95
N ASP A 144 -14.46 1.75 4.61
CA ASP A 144 -15.74 1.87 3.91
C ASP A 144 -16.66 0.69 4.25
N ASN A 145 -16.16 -0.54 4.12
CA ASN A 145 -16.96 -1.73 4.44
C ASN A 145 -17.42 -1.73 5.89
N TYR A 146 -16.52 -1.43 6.83
CA TYR A 146 -16.85 -1.37 8.26
C TYR A 146 -17.87 -0.27 8.57
N ALA A 147 -17.63 0.96 8.10
CA ALA A 147 -18.52 2.08 8.36
C ALA A 147 -19.91 1.85 7.75
N THR A 148 -19.96 1.24 6.56
CA THR A 148 -21.23 0.90 5.88
C THR A 148 -22.02 -0.15 6.64
N ASP A 149 -21.36 -1.25 7.05
CA ASP A 149 -22.03 -2.35 7.74
C ASP A 149 -22.48 -1.95 9.16
N MET A 150 -21.70 -1.10 9.84
CA MET A 150 -21.99 -0.73 11.23
C MET A 150 -22.91 0.46 11.37
N TYR A 151 -22.87 1.42 10.43
CA TYR A 151 -23.50 2.72 10.59
C TYR A 151 -24.33 3.17 9.39
N GLY A 152 -24.32 2.44 8.27
CA GLY A 152 -24.98 2.85 7.03
C GLY A 152 -26.53 2.94 7.14
N ASP A 153 -27.11 2.38 8.19
CA ASP A 153 -28.54 2.47 8.51
C ASP A 153 -28.91 3.74 9.28
N VAL A 154 -27.96 4.43 9.92
CA VAL A 154 -28.19 5.62 10.75
C VAL A 154 -27.40 6.86 10.30
N ALA A 155 -26.29 6.69 9.60
CA ALA A 155 -25.39 7.74 9.17
C ALA A 155 -25.28 7.84 7.65
N ASN A 156 -24.86 9.01 7.16
CA ASN A 156 -24.58 9.23 5.75
C ASN A 156 -23.11 8.91 5.42
N VAL A 157 -22.81 7.69 4.92
CA VAL A 157 -21.46 7.28 4.55
C VAL A 157 -21.11 7.87 3.19
N LYS A 158 -20.25 8.90 3.20
CA LYS A 158 -19.72 9.57 2.00
C LYS A 158 -18.41 8.92 1.57
N ARG A 159 -18.36 8.50 0.30
CA ARG A 159 -17.24 7.76 -0.29
C ARG A 159 -16.44 8.63 -1.24
N TYR A 160 -15.15 8.70 -1.01
CA TYR A 160 -14.20 9.49 -1.81
C TYR A 160 -13.32 8.58 -2.65
N SER A 161 -12.85 9.08 -3.79
CA SER A 161 -11.92 8.34 -4.66
C SER A 161 -10.54 8.27 -4.04
N THR A 162 -10.12 9.30 -3.31
CA THR A 162 -8.84 9.37 -2.61
C THR A 162 -9.02 9.76 -1.13
N ALA A 163 -8.05 9.41 -0.29
CA ALA A 163 -8.01 9.90 1.09
C ALA A 163 -7.83 11.42 1.15
N GLY A 164 -7.06 12.01 0.20
CA GLY A 164 -6.86 13.45 0.11
C GLY A 164 -8.15 14.22 -0.11
N ASP A 165 -9.02 13.78 -1.05
CA ASP A 165 -10.32 14.43 -1.29
C ASP A 165 -11.21 14.37 -0.04
N MET A 166 -11.16 13.27 0.71
CA MET A 166 -11.89 13.11 1.96
C MET A 166 -11.37 14.07 3.04
N VAL A 167 -10.05 14.23 3.18
CA VAL A 167 -9.44 15.16 4.12
C VAL A 167 -9.85 16.60 3.79
N LEU A 168 -9.80 17.01 2.51
CA LEU A 168 -10.25 18.34 2.06
C LEU A 168 -11.74 18.61 2.38
N ASP A 169 -12.59 17.59 2.29
CA ASP A 169 -14.00 17.75 2.68
C ASP A 169 -14.18 17.81 4.21
N MET A 170 -13.31 17.14 4.97
CA MET A 170 -13.26 17.28 6.43
C MET A 170 -12.82 18.69 6.86
N GLU A 171 -11.76 19.23 6.26
CA GLU A 171 -11.27 20.59 6.48
C GLU A 171 -12.29 21.67 6.10
N SER A 172 -13.17 21.35 5.18
CA SER A 172 -14.25 22.23 4.71
C SER A 172 -15.56 22.09 5.50
N ASP A 173 -15.55 21.45 6.65
CA ASP A 173 -16.71 21.19 7.52
C ASP A 173 -17.87 20.44 6.81
N ARG A 174 -17.56 19.65 5.77
CA ARG A 174 -18.56 18.85 5.04
C ARG A 174 -18.71 17.44 5.58
N LEU A 175 -17.84 17.05 6.52
CA LEU A 175 -17.86 15.78 7.23
C LEU A 175 -17.84 16.02 8.73
N ASP A 176 -18.60 15.19 9.47
CA ASP A 176 -18.61 15.22 10.93
C ASP A 176 -17.49 14.34 11.52
N ILE A 177 -17.10 13.28 10.79
CA ILE A 177 -16.14 12.26 11.23
C ILE A 177 -15.56 11.55 10.01
N VAL A 178 -14.29 11.17 10.06
CA VAL A 178 -13.64 10.33 9.04
C VAL A 178 -13.02 9.09 9.67
N PHE A 179 -12.92 8.01 8.89
CA PHE A 179 -12.33 6.76 9.31
C PHE A 179 -11.17 6.39 8.40
N LEU A 180 -9.96 6.33 8.97
CA LEU A 180 -8.68 6.13 8.28
C LEU A 180 -7.79 5.16 9.02
N ASP A 181 -6.77 4.65 8.33
CA ASP A 181 -5.61 4.09 9.02
C ASP A 181 -4.94 5.18 9.87
N PHE A 182 -4.61 4.84 11.11
CA PHE A 182 -4.15 5.82 12.09
C PHE A 182 -2.92 6.61 11.63
N PRO A 183 -1.89 6.02 10.99
CA PRO A 183 -0.75 6.81 10.52
C PRO A 183 -1.14 7.90 9.53
N VAL A 184 -2.09 7.61 8.63
CA VAL A 184 -2.56 8.56 7.63
C VAL A 184 -3.36 9.69 8.27
N GLY A 185 -4.35 9.36 9.10
CA GLY A 185 -5.10 10.41 9.81
C GLY A 185 -4.24 11.21 10.80
N LYS A 186 -3.19 10.58 11.37
CA LYS A 186 -2.21 11.30 12.18
C LYS A 186 -1.45 12.32 11.35
N SER A 187 -0.86 11.92 10.24
CA SER A 187 -0.08 12.80 9.36
C SER A 187 -0.94 13.93 8.76
N THR A 188 -2.11 13.58 8.23
CA THR A 188 -2.92 14.51 7.43
C THR A 188 -3.85 15.41 8.26
N LEU A 189 -4.25 15.01 9.46
CA LEU A 189 -5.19 15.75 10.31
C LEU A 189 -4.59 16.20 11.63
N LEU A 190 -3.88 15.32 12.36
CA LEU A 190 -3.39 15.70 13.69
C LEU A 190 -2.11 16.53 13.64
N ASP A 191 -1.18 16.16 12.76
CA ASP A 191 0.14 16.82 12.67
C ASP A 191 0.12 18.02 11.71
N SER A 192 -0.71 18.00 10.64
CA SER A 192 -0.82 19.09 9.67
C SER A 192 -1.60 20.28 10.21
N GLU A 193 -2.62 20.01 11.04
CA GLU A 193 -3.54 21.01 11.61
C GLU A 193 -3.59 20.85 13.14
N GLU A 194 -2.45 21.08 13.80
CA GLU A 194 -2.27 20.83 15.24
C GLU A 194 -3.39 21.47 16.08
N GLY A 195 -4.10 20.65 16.83
CA GLY A 195 -5.18 21.05 17.71
C GLY A 195 -6.56 21.20 17.04
N ASN A 196 -6.66 21.10 15.70
CA ASN A 196 -7.93 21.24 15.00
C ASN A 196 -8.73 19.92 14.97
N TYR A 197 -8.05 18.78 15.15
CA TYR A 197 -8.66 17.45 15.11
C TYR A 197 -8.27 16.62 16.33
N LYS A 198 -9.05 15.57 16.58
CA LYS A 198 -8.79 14.59 17.65
C LYS A 198 -9.28 13.20 17.25
N VAL A 199 -8.66 12.18 17.85
CA VAL A 199 -9.11 10.78 17.75
C VAL A 199 -10.23 10.53 18.76
N VAL A 200 -11.23 9.73 18.37
CA VAL A 200 -12.32 9.28 19.22
C VAL A 200 -12.51 7.76 19.12
N GLY A 201 -13.03 7.12 20.16
CA GLY A 201 -13.32 5.69 20.18
C GLY A 201 -12.09 4.77 20.26
N GLY A 202 -10.87 5.34 20.33
CA GLY A 202 -9.62 4.59 20.41
C GLY A 202 -9.16 3.98 19.08
N MET A 203 -8.12 3.15 19.17
CA MET A 203 -7.52 2.44 18.02
C MET A 203 -8.30 1.15 17.75
N ILE A 204 -8.54 0.85 16.46
CA ILE A 204 -9.38 -0.27 16.03
C ILE A 204 -8.55 -1.23 15.18
N THR A 205 -8.49 -2.49 15.64
CA THR A 205 -7.81 -3.60 14.95
C THR A 205 -8.70 -4.83 14.80
N GLU A 206 -9.91 -4.77 15.34
CA GLU A 206 -10.90 -5.85 15.36
C GLU A 206 -12.29 -5.37 14.88
N PRO A 207 -13.14 -6.21 14.33
CA PRO A 207 -12.89 -7.65 14.11
C PRO A 207 -12.03 -7.90 12.87
N LYS A 208 -11.25 -8.98 12.89
CA LYS A 208 -10.33 -9.37 11.83
C LYS A 208 -10.96 -9.52 10.44
N LYS A 209 -12.23 -9.84 10.35
CA LYS A 209 -12.94 -9.90 9.05
C LYS A 209 -12.85 -8.59 8.23
N TYR A 210 -12.69 -7.43 8.90
CA TYR A 210 -12.45 -6.14 8.26
C TYR A 210 -10.94 -5.80 8.30
N PHE A 211 -10.34 -5.80 9.50
CA PHE A 211 -9.02 -5.21 9.74
C PHE A 211 -7.86 -6.17 9.43
N GLY A 212 -8.16 -7.45 9.11
CA GLY A 212 -7.21 -8.40 8.54
C GLY A 212 -5.95 -8.65 9.38
N ASP A 213 -4.85 -8.91 8.67
CA ASP A 213 -3.57 -9.33 9.25
C ASP A 213 -2.44 -8.30 9.03
N GLY A 214 -2.78 -7.04 8.69
CA GLY A 214 -1.83 -5.99 8.36
C GLY A 214 -1.69 -5.76 6.86
N PHE A 215 -0.77 -4.87 6.45
CA PHE A 215 -0.50 -4.56 5.05
C PHE A 215 0.44 -5.58 4.43
N GLY A 216 0.13 -6.03 3.23
CA GLY A 216 0.97 -6.91 2.43
C GLY A 216 1.06 -6.44 0.99
N ILE A 217 2.09 -6.89 0.30
CA ILE A 217 2.25 -6.70 -1.13
C ILE A 217 1.36 -7.72 -1.84
N ALA A 218 0.52 -7.27 -2.78
CA ALA A 218 -0.39 -8.17 -3.48
C ALA A 218 0.14 -8.53 -4.88
N PHE A 219 0.05 -9.81 -5.22
CA PHE A 219 0.48 -10.41 -6.47
C PHE A 219 -0.68 -11.18 -7.10
N ARG A 220 -0.57 -11.52 -8.40
CA ARG A 220 -1.50 -12.48 -8.99
C ARG A 220 -1.29 -13.87 -8.37
N GLN A 221 -2.34 -14.65 -8.23
CA GLN A 221 -2.29 -15.98 -7.61
C GLN A 221 -1.20 -16.92 -8.16
N ARG A 222 -0.81 -16.75 -9.42
CA ARG A 222 0.21 -17.59 -10.08
C ARG A 222 1.65 -17.08 -9.94
N ASP A 223 1.84 -15.88 -9.40
CA ASP A 223 3.15 -15.21 -9.31
C ASP A 223 3.82 -15.54 -7.94
N GLU A 224 3.74 -16.81 -7.52
CA GLU A 224 4.25 -17.31 -6.23
C GLU A 224 5.76 -17.09 -6.08
N ASP A 225 6.52 -17.30 -7.15
CA ASP A 225 7.98 -17.12 -7.15
C ASP A 225 8.36 -15.65 -6.87
N LEU A 226 7.64 -14.69 -7.49
CA LEU A 226 7.87 -13.28 -7.24
C LEU A 226 7.48 -12.90 -5.81
N ALA A 227 6.34 -13.38 -5.32
CA ALA A 227 5.92 -13.14 -3.93
C ALA A 227 6.94 -13.67 -2.93
N GLN A 228 7.53 -14.85 -3.20
CA GLN A 228 8.56 -15.42 -2.35
C GLN A 228 9.86 -14.59 -2.35
N GLN A 229 10.29 -14.07 -3.51
CA GLN A 229 11.45 -13.17 -3.58
C GLN A 229 11.25 -11.92 -2.72
N PHE A 230 10.05 -11.32 -2.76
CA PHE A 230 9.72 -10.17 -1.91
C PHE A 230 9.67 -10.53 -0.43
N ASN A 231 9.20 -11.73 -0.05
CA ASN A 231 9.22 -12.21 1.33
C ASN A 231 10.65 -12.42 1.84
N ASP A 232 11.51 -13.04 1.04
CA ASP A 232 12.92 -13.29 1.39
C ASP A 232 13.66 -11.95 1.57
N ALA A 233 13.45 -11.01 0.65
CA ALA A 233 13.99 -9.66 0.76
C ALA A 233 13.47 -8.92 2.01
N LEU A 234 12.16 -9.00 2.30
CA LEU A 234 11.60 -8.39 3.51
C LEU A 234 12.22 -8.96 4.79
N ALA A 235 12.45 -10.26 4.84
CA ALA A 235 13.13 -10.90 5.96
C ALA A 235 14.57 -10.38 6.10
N THR A 236 15.33 -10.30 5.00
CA THR A 236 16.68 -9.75 4.97
C THR A 236 16.73 -8.29 5.44
N LEU A 237 15.82 -7.42 4.95
CA LEU A 237 15.77 -6.02 5.36
C LEU A 237 15.42 -5.84 6.85
N LYS A 238 14.60 -6.75 7.41
CA LYS A 238 14.32 -6.78 8.86
C LYS A 238 15.52 -7.24 9.67
N GLU A 239 16.28 -8.23 9.18
CA GLU A 239 17.47 -8.76 9.86
C GLU A 239 18.66 -7.79 9.85
N ASN A 240 18.89 -7.08 8.74
CA ASN A 240 20.00 -6.16 8.58
C ASN A 240 19.73 -4.74 9.10
N GLY A 241 18.50 -4.45 9.56
CA GLY A 241 18.09 -3.18 10.14
C GLY A 241 17.59 -2.13 9.15
N THR A 242 17.66 -2.34 7.85
CA THR A 242 17.20 -1.39 6.83
C THR A 242 15.70 -1.11 6.97
N TYR A 243 14.90 -2.13 7.26
CA TYR A 243 13.47 -1.95 7.54
C TYR A 243 13.24 -1.01 8.74
N ASP A 244 14.00 -1.18 9.82
CA ASP A 244 13.87 -0.36 11.03
C ASP A 244 14.29 1.10 10.76
N GLU A 245 15.33 1.35 9.97
CA GLU A 245 15.74 2.70 9.56
C GLU A 245 14.63 3.41 8.77
N ILE A 246 14.04 2.73 7.77
CA ILE A 246 12.92 3.27 6.99
C ILE A 246 11.71 3.51 7.91
N PHE A 247 11.39 2.56 8.78
CA PHE A 247 10.27 2.68 9.71
C PHE A 247 10.44 3.87 10.66
N GLU A 248 11.62 4.04 11.26
CA GLU A 248 11.91 5.16 12.17
C GLU A 248 11.81 6.52 11.48
N LYS A 249 12.16 6.60 10.21
CA LYS A 249 12.07 7.82 9.41
C LYS A 249 10.62 8.34 9.32
N TYR A 250 9.64 7.45 9.15
CA TYR A 250 8.24 7.81 8.92
C TYR A 250 7.38 7.80 10.19
N PHE A 251 7.72 6.95 11.18
CA PHE A 251 6.87 6.73 12.36
C PHE A 251 7.58 7.02 13.68
N GLY A 252 8.86 7.37 13.64
CA GLY A 252 9.67 7.57 14.84
C GLY A 252 10.06 6.27 15.53
N ASN A 253 10.86 6.38 16.59
CA ASN A 253 11.43 5.21 17.27
C ASN A 253 10.35 4.25 17.80
N LYS A 254 10.52 2.94 17.55
CA LYS A 254 9.74 1.83 18.12
C LYS A 254 9.79 1.73 19.66
N LYS A 255 10.40 2.68 20.36
CA LYS A 255 10.51 2.66 21.83
C LYS A 255 9.18 3.12 22.45
N GLN A 256 8.23 2.21 22.50
CA GLN A 256 7.23 2.15 23.56
C GLN A 256 7.04 0.71 23.98
#